data_c2780dcb98c05ad54e2f3e46e8c0bd13
#
_entry.id   c2780dcb98c05ad54e2f3e46e8c0bd13
#
_cell.length_a   1.000
_cell.length_b   1.000
_cell.length_c   1.000
_cell.angle_alpha   90.00
_cell.angle_beta   90.00
_cell.angle_gamma   90.00
#
_symmetry.space_group_name_H-M   'P 1'
#
loop_
_entity.id
_entity.type
_entity.pdbx_description
1 polymer ?
#
loop_
_entity_poly.entity_id
_entity_poly.type
_entity_poly.pdbx_seq_one_letter_code
_entity_poly.pdbx_strand_id
1 'polypeptide(L)'
;MTDRKPKWQKELESFKGIKSTFIIEGNINDLYPFYENGKIVNYIELDWLLMKTFKDFFENENEEKIKYDFVFCNPVLGFYNRSIKDNVADILKKYDNSKNSIFSSRENLNYKINDIEKFSEIVKNVVMAKGENPVAVVVNFAARYISSPNSLETSENNMFINLLEASIRARMTNGYVNTLILVVEKFNDLPSWFYYNNPNVRTITIPNPDKNMRKNYIEKIYENELKEEFETKDKFIDNTEGLKNRELKELKNLFNRYKKIDSEYSLLDALTMYKYGIKENMWESISEEKVKNLEEKLKERVKGQDRAVKKAVSVVKRAVVGMSGLQHSSGSKPKGILFFAGPTGTGKTELTKALAEELFGDENNCIRFDMSEYSKSHSDQKLFGAPPGYVGYEAGGQLTNAIKERPFSILLFDEIEKAHPSIMDKFLQILEDGRMTDGQGNTVYFSESLIIFTSNLGITKKVVDLSGNESRQMLVNIDEDYKTMEQ
;
A
#
# COMPACT_ATOMS: atom_id res chain seq x y z
N MET A 1 -11.30 21.77 13.01
CA MET A 1 -10.40 20.76 13.62
C MET A 1 -8.97 21.17 13.28
N THR A 2 -8.10 21.32 14.26
CA THR A 2 -6.68 21.63 14.00
C THR A 2 -6.05 20.45 13.28
N ASP A 3 -5.45 20.70 12.11
CA ASP A 3 -4.70 19.73 11.33
C ASP A 3 -3.58 19.15 12.20
N ARG A 4 -3.79 17.97 12.75
CA ARG A 4 -2.78 17.37 13.63
C ARG A 4 -1.61 16.87 12.80
N LYS A 5 -0.43 17.46 13.02
CA LYS A 5 0.82 16.97 12.44
C LYS A 5 1.01 15.46 12.70
N PRO A 6 1.35 14.65 11.68
CA PRO A 6 1.56 13.20 11.82
C PRO A 6 2.56 12.84 12.93
N LYS A 7 2.35 11.70 13.58
CA LYS A 7 3.22 11.23 14.69
C LYS A 7 4.68 11.17 14.28
N TRP A 8 4.98 10.62 13.11
CA TRP A 8 6.34 10.46 12.63
C TRP A 8 7.08 11.80 12.39
N GLN A 9 6.37 12.85 11.92
CA GLN A 9 6.96 14.19 11.79
C GLN A 9 7.26 14.82 13.16
N LYS A 10 6.33 14.67 14.11
CA LYS A 10 6.57 15.12 15.50
C LYS A 10 7.75 14.41 16.12
N GLU A 11 7.87 13.11 15.87
CA GLU A 11 8.97 12.29 16.37
C GLU A 11 10.31 12.74 15.78
N LEU A 12 10.38 12.98 14.45
CA LEU A 12 11.57 13.51 13.80
C LEU A 12 11.98 14.87 14.41
N GLU A 13 11.03 15.77 14.58
CA GLU A 13 11.27 17.10 15.17
C GLU A 13 11.71 17.04 16.62
N SER A 14 11.14 16.14 17.42
CA SER A 14 11.48 16.02 18.84
C SER A 14 12.88 15.46 19.07
N PHE A 15 13.38 14.62 18.17
CA PHE A 15 14.68 13.96 18.37
C PHE A 15 15.79 14.55 17.50
N LYS A 16 15.47 15.47 16.57
CA LYS A 16 16.53 16.15 15.80
C LYS A 16 17.44 16.94 16.75
N GLY A 17 18.74 16.92 16.47
CA GLY A 17 19.74 17.53 17.33
C GLY A 17 20.08 16.75 18.60
N ILE A 18 19.30 15.70 18.94
CA ILE A 18 19.54 14.81 20.07
C ILE A 18 20.09 13.47 19.59
N LYS A 19 19.44 12.87 18.60
CA LYS A 19 19.88 11.60 17.99
C LYS A 19 20.82 11.86 16.83
N SER A 20 21.92 11.14 16.81
CA SER A 20 22.91 11.25 15.72
C SER A 20 22.50 10.51 14.45
N THR A 21 21.56 9.58 14.54
CA THR A 21 21.17 8.77 13.37
C THR A 21 19.68 8.52 13.35
N PHE A 22 19.07 8.76 12.19
CA PHE A 22 17.71 8.35 11.86
C PHE A 22 17.72 7.34 10.73
N ILE A 23 16.87 6.31 10.86
CA ILE A 23 16.50 5.44 9.75
C ILE A 23 15.04 5.74 9.42
N ILE A 24 14.78 6.25 8.22
CA ILE A 24 13.43 6.59 7.76
C ILE A 24 13.00 5.54 6.75
N GLU A 25 11.87 4.89 7.02
CA GLU A 25 11.35 3.78 6.22
C GLU A 25 9.86 3.90 5.90
N GLY A 26 9.38 3.00 5.05
CA GLY A 26 7.96 2.83 4.71
C GLY A 26 7.54 3.66 3.51
N ASN A 27 6.51 4.47 3.64
CA ASN A 27 6.00 5.28 2.52
C ASN A 27 6.91 6.49 2.23
N ILE A 28 8.15 6.24 1.77
CA ILE A 28 9.19 7.26 1.53
C ILE A 28 9.05 8.03 0.21
N ASN A 29 8.24 7.52 -0.73
CA ASN A 29 8.08 8.07 -2.09
C ASN A 29 6.73 8.76 -2.30
N ASP A 30 6.29 9.58 -1.34
CA ASP A 30 4.98 10.22 -1.37
C ASP A 30 5.09 11.75 -1.24
N LEU A 31 3.95 12.41 -1.09
CA LEU A 31 3.82 13.82 -0.76
C LEU A 31 3.33 13.98 0.67
N TYR A 32 4.03 14.80 1.46
CA TYR A 32 3.78 14.92 2.89
C TYR A 32 3.31 16.32 3.24
N PRO A 33 2.38 16.47 4.21
CA PRO A 33 1.93 17.77 4.64
C PRO A 33 3.06 18.57 5.27
N PHE A 34 3.26 19.78 4.78
CA PHE A 34 4.18 20.74 5.37
C PHE A 34 3.38 21.78 6.16
N TYR A 35 3.78 21.99 7.42
CA TYR A 35 3.07 22.82 8.37
C TYR A 35 3.82 24.11 8.65
N GLU A 36 3.09 25.24 8.59
CA GLU A 36 3.50 26.53 9.13
C GLU A 36 2.40 27.04 10.05
N ASN A 37 2.76 27.50 11.23
CA ASN A 37 1.82 28.01 12.24
C ASN A 37 0.65 27.05 12.53
N GLY A 38 0.94 25.74 12.57
CA GLY A 38 -0.04 24.69 12.87
C GLY A 38 -1.05 24.38 11.75
N LYS A 39 -0.90 24.97 10.56
CA LYS A 39 -1.75 24.70 9.38
C LYS A 39 -0.94 24.08 8.26
N ILE A 40 -1.58 23.20 7.48
CA ILE A 40 -0.97 22.65 6.27
C ILE A 40 -0.89 23.74 5.20
N VAL A 41 0.32 24.14 4.85
CA VAL A 41 0.57 25.14 3.80
C VAL A 41 0.64 24.47 2.44
N ASN A 42 1.36 23.34 2.35
CA ASN A 42 1.57 22.63 1.11
C ASN A 42 1.84 21.13 1.38
N TYR A 43 1.89 20.36 0.30
CA TYR A 43 2.37 18.96 0.31
C TYR A 43 3.65 18.88 -0.51
N ILE A 44 4.71 18.33 0.09
CA ILE A 44 6.06 18.31 -0.48
C ILE A 44 6.67 16.91 -0.40
N GLU A 45 7.67 16.65 -1.22
CA GLU A 45 8.46 15.41 -1.20
C GLU A 45 9.29 15.29 0.07
N LEU A 46 9.69 14.06 0.41
CA LEU A 46 10.45 13.77 1.64
C LEU A 46 11.74 14.58 1.74
N ASP A 47 12.49 14.67 0.66
CA ASP A 47 13.75 15.43 0.62
C ASP A 47 13.53 16.90 1.00
N TRP A 48 12.50 17.54 0.42
CA TRP A 48 12.14 18.91 0.77
C TRP A 48 11.68 19.06 2.20
N LEU A 49 10.91 18.07 2.69
CA LEU A 49 10.43 18.07 4.07
C LEU A 49 11.59 17.94 5.05
N LEU A 50 12.52 17.00 4.82
CA LEU A 50 13.71 16.82 5.65
C LEU A 50 14.55 18.09 5.65
N MET A 51 14.84 18.64 4.47
CA MET A 51 15.62 19.87 4.36
C MET A 51 14.97 21.02 5.15
N LYS A 52 13.67 21.25 4.98
CA LYS A 52 12.95 22.31 5.71
C LYS A 52 12.93 22.03 7.22
N THR A 53 12.71 20.77 7.63
CA THR A 53 12.69 20.38 9.03
C THR A 53 14.03 20.67 9.74
N PHE A 54 15.17 20.52 9.06
CA PHE A 54 16.49 20.78 9.63
C PHE A 54 16.98 22.21 9.41
N LYS A 55 16.63 22.88 8.32
CA LYS A 55 17.04 24.26 8.08
C LYS A 55 16.31 25.28 8.94
N ASP A 56 15.02 25.08 9.21
CA ASP A 56 14.19 26.01 9.97
C ASP A 56 14.16 25.59 11.44
N PHE A 57 15.31 25.68 12.13
CA PHE A 57 15.42 25.26 13.52
C PHE A 57 15.16 26.41 14.50
N PHE A 58 14.24 26.17 15.42
CA PHE A 58 13.85 26.83 16.67
C PHE A 58 14.18 28.32 16.85
N GLU A 59 13.12 29.10 16.97
CA GLU A 59 13.08 30.28 17.81
C GLU A 59 12.97 29.78 19.28
N ASN A 60 14.05 29.74 20.01
CA ASN A 60 13.95 30.01 21.43
C ASN A 60 13.67 31.50 21.55
N GLU A 61 12.79 31.89 22.47
CA GLU A 61 12.33 33.26 22.65
C GLU A 61 13.47 34.28 22.91
N ASN A 62 14.72 33.81 23.03
CA ASN A 62 15.92 34.58 23.14
C ASN A 62 17.04 33.95 22.32
N GLU A 63 17.34 34.55 21.15
CA GLU A 63 18.59 34.48 20.39
C GLU A 63 18.83 33.32 19.40
N GLU A 64 19.45 33.73 18.29
CA GLU A 64 20.14 32.99 17.23
C GLU A 64 19.47 31.74 16.66
N LYS A 65 18.95 31.92 15.46
CA LYS A 65 18.48 30.81 14.60
C LYS A 65 19.64 29.88 14.28
N ILE A 66 19.74 28.75 14.97
CA ILE A 66 20.70 27.71 14.62
C ILE A 66 20.20 27.00 13.37
N LYS A 67 20.98 27.07 12.31
CA LYS A 67 20.68 26.50 11.01
C LYS A 67 21.60 25.31 10.78
N TYR A 68 21.02 24.14 10.46
CA TYR A 68 21.82 23.02 10.00
C TYR A 68 22.34 23.27 8.57
N ASP A 69 23.60 22.98 8.33
CA ASP A 69 24.08 22.70 6.99
C ASP A 69 23.50 21.34 6.56
N PHE A 70 23.00 21.24 5.33
CA PHE A 70 22.22 20.06 4.90
C PHE A 70 22.71 19.53 3.57
N VAL A 71 22.99 18.24 3.48
CA VAL A 71 23.53 17.58 2.28
C VAL A 71 22.82 16.27 2.03
N PHE A 72 22.41 16.04 0.80
CA PHE A 72 21.98 14.73 0.30
C PHE A 72 23.15 14.02 -0.37
N CYS A 73 23.12 12.72 -0.30
CA CYS A 73 24.09 11.92 -1.01
C CYS A 73 23.56 10.54 -1.40
N ASN A 74 24.11 10.02 -2.46
CA ASN A 74 24.03 8.62 -2.84
C ASN A 74 25.24 8.29 -3.76
N PRO A 75 25.66 7.02 -3.84
CA PRO A 75 26.85 6.64 -4.62
C PRO A 75 26.77 6.94 -6.13
N VAL A 76 25.58 7.02 -6.71
CA VAL A 76 25.40 7.29 -8.14
C VAL A 76 25.52 8.76 -8.48
N LEU A 77 24.85 9.63 -7.68
CA LEU A 77 24.83 11.08 -7.89
C LEU A 77 25.94 11.81 -7.14
N GLY A 78 26.59 11.15 -6.17
CA GLY A 78 27.52 11.77 -5.24
C GLY A 78 26.78 12.63 -4.21
N PHE A 79 27.39 13.76 -3.84
CA PHE A 79 26.82 14.72 -2.91
C PHE A 79 26.07 15.82 -3.65
N TYR A 80 24.82 16.10 -3.25
CA TYR A 80 23.96 17.07 -3.92
C TYR A 80 23.06 17.83 -2.93
N ASN A 81 22.45 18.91 -3.41
CA ASN A 81 21.40 19.61 -2.68
C ASN A 81 20.21 19.89 -3.63
N ARG A 82 19.02 19.97 -3.08
CA ARG A 82 17.81 20.34 -3.82
C ARG A 82 17.71 21.86 -4.05
N SER A 83 18.39 22.66 -3.25
CA SER A 83 18.42 24.12 -3.40
C SER A 83 19.64 24.55 -4.24
N ILE A 84 19.39 25.24 -5.35
CA ILE A 84 20.45 25.78 -6.20
C ILE A 84 21.33 26.81 -5.46
N LYS A 85 20.82 27.40 -4.38
CA LYS A 85 21.52 28.43 -3.58
C LYS A 85 22.60 27.85 -2.65
N ASP A 86 22.53 26.57 -2.33
CA ASP A 86 23.46 25.93 -1.42
C ASP A 86 24.51 25.16 -2.24
N ASN A 87 25.71 25.70 -2.28
CA ASN A 87 26.84 25.03 -2.92
C ASN A 87 27.35 23.89 -2.02
N VAL A 88 27.07 22.66 -2.43
CA VAL A 88 27.48 21.45 -1.67
C VAL A 88 28.96 21.40 -1.44
N ALA A 89 29.79 21.79 -2.41
CA ALA A 89 31.25 21.83 -2.27
C ALA A 89 31.70 22.78 -1.14
N ASP A 90 31.03 23.92 -1.00
CA ASP A 90 31.35 24.88 0.09
C ASP A 90 30.91 24.34 1.45
N ILE A 91 29.79 23.61 1.52
CA ILE A 91 29.36 22.92 2.74
C ILE A 91 30.39 21.83 3.10
N LEU A 92 30.72 20.93 2.18
CA LEU A 92 31.64 19.84 2.46
C LEU A 92 33.05 20.33 2.85
N LYS A 93 33.56 21.41 2.25
CA LYS A 93 34.84 22.01 2.64
C LYS A 93 34.90 22.50 4.08
N LYS A 94 33.78 22.95 4.65
CA LYS A 94 33.71 23.39 6.06
C LYS A 94 33.94 22.23 7.03
N TYR A 95 33.63 21.00 6.61
CA TYR A 95 33.68 19.78 7.43
C TYR A 95 34.85 18.86 7.05
N ASP A 96 35.64 19.18 6.04
CA ASP A 96 36.78 18.37 5.64
C ASP A 96 38.05 18.84 6.37
N ASN A 97 38.37 18.14 7.44
CA ASN A 97 39.58 18.35 8.23
C ASN A 97 40.76 17.52 7.74
N SER A 98 40.66 16.80 6.60
CA SER A 98 41.71 15.95 6.10
C SER A 98 42.82 16.77 5.41
N LYS A 99 44.10 16.45 5.74
CA LYS A 99 45.27 17.06 5.06
C LYS A 99 45.33 16.73 3.54
N ASN A 100 44.55 15.78 3.08
CA ASN A 100 44.38 15.37 1.70
C ASN A 100 42.94 15.62 1.23
N SER A 101 42.50 16.86 1.34
CA SER A 101 41.14 17.22 0.94
C SER A 101 40.82 16.78 -0.47
N ILE A 102 39.90 15.83 -0.60
CA ILE A 102 39.33 15.37 -1.89
C ILE A 102 38.59 16.53 -2.60
N PHE A 103 38.24 17.58 -1.86
CA PHE A 103 37.50 18.74 -2.30
C PHE A 103 38.37 19.94 -2.73
N SER A 104 39.70 19.77 -2.76
CA SER A 104 40.65 20.87 -3.05
C SER A 104 40.64 21.35 -4.49
N SER A 105 40.17 20.55 -5.46
CA SER A 105 40.07 20.95 -6.87
C SER A 105 38.64 21.35 -7.28
N ARG A 106 38.46 22.57 -7.78
CA ARG A 106 37.19 23.10 -8.28
C ARG A 106 36.60 22.31 -9.46
N GLU A 107 37.33 21.39 -10.06
CA GLU A 107 36.98 20.72 -11.32
C GLU A 107 36.09 19.47 -11.16
N ASN A 108 35.90 18.96 -9.93
CA ASN A 108 35.20 17.69 -9.72
C ASN A 108 33.90 17.84 -8.94
N LEU A 109 32.99 18.72 -9.38
CA LEU A 109 31.67 18.93 -8.79
C LEU A 109 30.65 17.79 -9.04
N ASN A 110 30.99 16.85 -9.92
CA ASN A 110 30.22 15.62 -10.16
C ASN A 110 30.98 14.42 -9.59
N TYR A 111 31.08 14.33 -8.27
CA TYR A 111 31.62 13.14 -7.61
C TYR A 111 30.66 11.95 -7.77
N LYS A 112 30.71 11.30 -8.93
CA LYS A 112 30.26 9.92 -9.06
C LYS A 112 31.28 9.08 -8.28
N ILE A 113 30.96 8.78 -7.03
CA ILE A 113 31.79 7.93 -6.22
C ILE A 113 31.32 6.51 -6.47
N ASN A 114 31.89 5.85 -7.48
CA ASN A 114 31.63 4.44 -7.76
C ASN A 114 32.18 3.52 -6.64
N ASP A 115 32.90 4.09 -5.68
CA ASP A 115 33.50 3.40 -4.54
C ASP A 115 32.68 3.72 -3.29
N ILE A 116 31.87 2.74 -2.86
CA ILE A 116 30.98 2.88 -1.71
C ILE A 116 31.75 3.06 -0.38
N GLU A 117 32.98 2.55 -0.32
CA GLU A 117 33.84 2.67 0.86
C GLU A 117 34.34 4.11 1.02
N LYS A 118 34.88 4.72 -0.03
CA LYS A 118 35.25 6.14 -0.03
C LYS A 118 34.07 7.07 0.19
N PHE A 119 32.91 6.74 -0.39
CA PHE A 119 31.69 7.47 -0.16
C PHE A 119 31.32 7.52 1.32
N SER A 120 31.31 6.38 1.98
CA SER A 120 30.98 6.27 3.41
C SER A 120 32.03 6.91 4.33
N GLU A 121 33.29 6.89 3.93
CA GLU A 121 34.37 7.58 4.63
C GLU A 121 34.16 9.10 4.63
N ILE A 122 33.74 9.69 3.49
CA ILE A 122 33.41 11.10 3.41
C ILE A 122 32.21 11.42 4.31
N VAL A 123 31.14 10.61 4.26
CA VAL A 123 29.95 10.78 5.12
C VAL A 123 30.37 10.77 6.59
N LYS A 124 31.21 9.79 6.99
CA LYS A 124 31.76 9.69 8.35
C LYS A 124 32.50 10.95 8.74
N ASN A 125 33.44 11.39 7.90
CA ASN A 125 34.26 12.56 8.20
C ASN A 125 33.41 13.82 8.37
N VAL A 126 32.40 14.02 7.54
CA VAL A 126 31.46 15.16 7.65
C VAL A 126 30.66 15.12 8.94
N VAL A 127 30.11 13.97 9.30
CA VAL A 127 29.29 13.82 10.53
C VAL A 127 30.15 13.96 11.80
N MET A 128 31.41 13.54 11.76
CA MET A 128 32.35 13.64 12.89
C MET A 128 33.09 14.98 12.99
N ALA A 129 32.99 15.82 11.98
CA ALA A 129 33.70 17.10 11.95
C ALA A 129 33.01 18.16 12.82
N LYS A 130 33.81 19.10 13.33
CA LYS A 130 33.32 20.32 14.01
C LYS A 130 33.24 21.43 12.96
N GLY A 131 32.02 21.86 12.65
CA GLY A 131 31.76 23.04 11.82
C GLY A 131 31.31 24.24 12.63
N GLU A 132 30.95 25.33 11.93
CA GLU A 132 30.27 26.51 12.52
C GLU A 132 28.82 26.17 12.87
N ASN A 133 28.16 25.40 12.01
CA ASN A 133 26.80 24.91 12.18
C ASN A 133 26.81 23.38 12.39
N PRO A 134 25.77 22.79 13.02
CA PRO A 134 25.55 21.35 12.91
C PRO A 134 25.23 20.97 11.45
N VAL A 135 25.55 19.74 11.06
CA VAL A 135 25.28 19.23 9.71
C VAL A 135 24.35 18.02 9.74
N ALA A 136 23.45 17.95 8.77
CA ALA A 136 22.62 16.77 8.50
C ALA A 136 22.98 16.19 7.13
N VAL A 137 23.36 14.92 7.10
CA VAL A 137 23.69 14.17 5.89
C VAL A 137 22.64 13.12 5.65
N VAL A 138 21.95 13.19 4.49
CA VAL A 138 20.93 12.23 4.10
C VAL A 138 21.47 11.30 3.04
N VAL A 139 21.52 10.01 3.37
CA VAL A 139 21.87 8.92 2.44
C VAL A 139 20.59 8.35 1.87
N ASN A 140 20.26 8.76 0.64
CA ASN A 140 19.09 8.24 -0.05
C ASN A 140 19.37 6.84 -0.62
N PHE A 141 18.35 5.98 -0.57
CA PHE A 141 18.43 4.59 -1.05
C PHE A 141 19.50 3.74 -0.36
N ALA A 142 19.71 3.95 0.95
CA ALA A 142 20.83 3.36 1.68
C ALA A 142 20.90 1.82 1.61
N ALA A 143 19.78 1.15 1.42
CA ALA A 143 19.71 -0.30 1.25
C ALA A 143 20.02 -0.80 -0.17
N ARG A 144 20.13 0.10 -1.16
CA ARG A 144 20.38 -0.30 -2.57
C ARG A 144 21.87 -0.45 -2.90
N TYR A 145 22.74 -0.26 -1.93
CA TYR A 145 24.20 -0.36 -2.09
C TYR A 145 24.77 -1.68 -1.62
N ILE A 146 23.92 -2.58 -1.16
CA ILE A 146 24.30 -3.90 -0.67
C ILE A 146 23.49 -5.00 -1.37
N SER A 147 24.16 -6.13 -1.55
CA SER A 147 23.57 -7.30 -2.19
C SER A 147 22.60 -8.02 -1.26
N SER A 148 22.96 -8.17 0.01
CA SER A 148 22.13 -8.80 1.04
C SER A 148 22.52 -8.29 2.43
N PRO A 149 21.56 -7.90 3.29
CA PRO A 149 21.85 -7.41 4.63
C PRO A 149 22.47 -8.48 5.56
N ASN A 150 22.29 -9.76 5.23
CA ASN A 150 22.81 -10.88 6.03
C ASN A 150 24.16 -11.42 5.52
N SER A 151 24.60 -11.00 4.33
CA SER A 151 25.85 -11.47 3.71
C SER A 151 26.47 -10.33 2.92
N LEU A 152 27.20 -9.47 3.63
CA LEU A 152 27.86 -8.30 3.05
C LEU A 152 29.20 -8.66 2.44
N GLU A 153 29.51 -8.07 1.30
CA GLU A 153 30.88 -8.04 0.78
C GLU A 153 31.78 -7.16 1.64
N THR A 154 33.11 -7.26 1.47
CA THR A 154 34.07 -6.50 2.30
C THR A 154 33.84 -4.99 2.20
N SER A 155 33.63 -4.47 1.00
CA SER A 155 33.37 -3.03 0.77
C SER A 155 32.05 -2.57 1.36
N GLU A 156 30.99 -3.39 1.27
CA GLU A 156 29.68 -3.16 1.86
C GLU A 156 29.75 -3.14 3.40
N ASN A 157 30.50 -4.10 3.96
CA ASN A 157 30.71 -4.16 5.41
C ASN A 157 31.49 -2.93 5.91
N ASN A 158 32.57 -2.54 5.22
CA ASN A 158 33.36 -1.35 5.54
C ASN A 158 32.53 -0.08 5.43
N MET A 159 31.63 0.01 4.44
CA MET A 159 30.66 1.11 4.34
C MET A 159 29.82 1.24 5.60
N PHE A 160 29.20 0.14 6.05
CA PHE A 160 28.36 0.19 7.25
C PHE A 160 29.14 0.41 8.55
N ILE A 161 30.39 -0.07 8.63
CA ILE A 161 31.29 0.25 9.75
C ILE A 161 31.57 1.76 9.80
N ASN A 162 31.85 2.39 8.66
CA ASN A 162 32.04 3.85 8.58
C ASN A 162 30.79 4.61 9.03
N LEU A 163 29.59 4.18 8.57
CA LEU A 163 28.31 4.79 8.98
C LEU A 163 28.02 4.57 10.47
N LEU A 164 28.39 3.39 11.00
CA LEU A 164 28.26 3.12 12.44
C LEU A 164 29.20 4.01 13.26
N GLU A 165 30.44 4.19 12.84
CA GLU A 165 31.38 5.12 13.48
C GLU A 165 30.84 6.56 13.46
N ALA A 166 30.28 7.00 12.32
CA ALA A 166 29.59 8.28 12.20
C ALA A 166 28.44 8.40 13.20
N SER A 167 27.62 7.36 13.36
CA SER A 167 26.54 7.31 14.34
C SER A 167 27.02 7.45 15.79
N ILE A 168 28.06 6.72 16.15
CA ILE A 168 28.55 6.68 17.54
C ILE A 168 29.34 7.94 17.90
N ARG A 169 30.12 8.48 16.95
CA ARG A 169 31.06 9.58 17.18
C ARG A 169 30.62 10.90 16.56
N ALA A 170 29.35 11.05 16.23
CA ALA A 170 28.80 12.28 15.67
C ALA A 170 29.17 13.49 16.54
N ARG A 171 29.63 14.55 15.89
CA ARG A 171 30.07 15.74 16.60
C ARG A 171 28.89 16.57 17.06
N MET A 172 29.00 17.15 18.23
CA MET A 172 28.08 18.16 18.74
C MET A 172 28.62 19.55 18.39
N THR A 173 27.77 20.38 17.80
CA THR A 173 28.05 21.77 17.43
C THR A 173 26.92 22.65 17.94
N ASN A 174 27.24 23.67 18.72
CA ASN A 174 26.27 24.60 19.33
C ASN A 174 25.13 23.91 20.12
N GLY A 175 25.44 22.81 20.83
CA GLY A 175 24.46 22.04 21.60
C GLY A 175 23.63 21.02 20.77
N TYR A 176 23.85 20.92 19.47
CA TYR A 176 23.12 20.01 18.56
C TYR A 176 24.08 19.00 17.92
N VAL A 177 23.62 17.75 17.84
CA VAL A 177 24.42 16.66 17.27
C VAL A 177 24.31 16.66 15.74
N ASN A 178 25.46 16.54 15.05
CA ASN A 178 25.47 16.25 13.63
C ASN A 178 24.68 14.97 13.33
N THR A 179 23.93 14.96 12.27
CA THR A 179 22.91 13.92 12.05
C THR A 179 23.15 13.18 10.74
N LEU A 180 23.16 11.85 10.83
CA LEU A 180 23.09 10.93 9.69
C LEU A 180 21.64 10.47 9.51
N ILE A 181 21.10 10.55 8.29
CA ILE A 181 19.75 10.10 7.97
C ILE A 181 19.84 9.07 6.85
N LEU A 182 19.45 7.84 7.13
CA LEU A 182 19.35 6.77 6.13
C LEU A 182 17.91 6.64 5.67
N VAL A 183 17.64 6.80 4.37
CA VAL A 183 16.32 6.61 3.79
C VAL A 183 16.28 5.26 3.08
N VAL A 184 15.37 4.39 3.53
CA VAL A 184 15.24 3.00 3.06
C VAL A 184 13.78 2.62 2.86
N GLU A 185 13.49 1.60 2.08
CA GLU A 185 12.13 1.08 1.91
C GLU A 185 11.68 0.30 3.16
N LYS A 186 12.60 -0.52 3.72
CA LYS A 186 12.40 -1.24 4.98
C LYS A 186 13.70 -1.22 5.79
N PHE A 187 13.60 -1.05 7.10
CA PHE A 187 14.81 -1.05 7.95
C PHE A 187 15.50 -2.43 7.96
N ASN A 188 14.76 -3.52 7.74
CA ASN A 188 15.33 -4.87 7.63
C ASN A 188 16.17 -5.08 6.35
N ASP A 189 16.13 -4.14 5.41
CA ASP A 189 17.03 -4.13 4.24
C ASP A 189 18.46 -3.64 4.62
N LEU A 190 18.65 -3.19 5.87
CA LEU A 190 19.95 -2.83 6.45
C LEU A 190 20.48 -3.96 7.35
N PRO A 191 21.80 -4.07 7.53
CA PRO A 191 22.39 -5.02 8.46
C PRO A 191 21.88 -4.82 9.88
N SER A 192 21.37 -5.88 10.51
CA SER A 192 20.74 -5.78 11.83
C SER A 192 21.67 -5.25 12.92
N TRP A 193 22.96 -5.60 12.87
CA TRP A 193 23.98 -5.13 13.83
C TRP A 193 24.21 -3.61 13.77
N PHE A 194 23.83 -2.92 12.69
CA PHE A 194 23.96 -1.47 12.56
C PHE A 194 22.97 -0.72 13.47
N TYR A 195 21.74 -1.19 13.55
CA TYR A 195 20.67 -0.49 14.28
C TYR A 195 20.24 -1.20 15.57
N TYR A 196 20.43 -2.51 15.67
CA TYR A 196 20.01 -3.27 16.84
C TYR A 196 20.85 -2.88 18.07
N ASN A 197 20.18 -2.57 19.19
CA ASN A 197 20.83 -2.10 20.43
C ASN A 197 21.73 -0.87 20.26
N ASN A 198 21.60 -0.08 19.21
CA ASN A 198 22.32 1.17 19.06
C ASN A 198 21.48 2.35 19.59
N PRO A 199 21.84 2.91 20.77
CA PRO A 199 21.06 3.98 21.39
C PRO A 199 21.09 5.30 20.60
N ASN A 200 22.02 5.45 19.66
CA ASN A 200 22.16 6.62 18.82
C ASN A 200 21.22 6.62 17.62
N VAL A 201 20.70 5.43 17.25
CA VAL A 201 19.82 5.24 16.12
C VAL A 201 18.35 5.40 16.55
N ARG A 202 17.57 6.12 15.74
CA ARG A 202 16.13 6.21 15.85
C ARG A 202 15.48 5.80 14.52
N THR A 203 14.68 4.74 14.53
CA THR A 203 13.89 4.34 13.35
C THR A 203 12.55 5.07 13.35
N ILE A 204 12.21 5.65 12.22
CA ILE A 204 10.96 6.38 11.97
C ILE A 204 10.25 5.74 10.80
N THR A 205 9.10 5.15 11.06
CA THR A 205 8.25 4.54 10.02
C THR A 205 7.23 5.55 9.53
N ILE A 206 7.23 5.82 8.22
CA ILE A 206 6.22 6.64 7.55
C ILE A 206 5.08 5.73 7.08
N PRO A 207 3.87 5.81 7.66
CA PRO A 207 2.75 5.00 7.25
C PRO A 207 2.15 5.51 5.93
N ASN A 208 1.40 4.66 5.24
CA ASN A 208 0.51 5.11 4.18
C ASN A 208 -0.56 6.07 4.74
N PRO A 209 -1.05 7.03 3.94
CA PRO A 209 -2.05 7.99 4.41
C PRO A 209 -3.34 7.29 4.81
N ASP A 210 -3.80 7.55 6.05
CA ASP A 210 -5.10 7.13 6.55
C ASP A 210 -6.23 7.96 5.91
N LYS A 211 -7.51 7.63 6.22
CA LYS A 211 -8.67 8.34 5.69
C LYS A 211 -8.61 9.85 5.95
N ASN A 212 -8.19 10.27 7.15
CA ASN A 212 -8.13 11.67 7.51
C ASN A 212 -7.01 12.42 6.76
N MET A 213 -5.87 11.78 6.61
CA MET A 213 -4.75 12.33 5.83
C MET A 213 -5.14 12.50 4.35
N ARG A 214 -5.78 11.49 3.75
CA ARG A 214 -6.29 11.58 2.36
C ARG A 214 -7.36 12.65 2.24
N LYS A 215 -8.31 12.72 3.19
CA LYS A 215 -9.34 13.75 3.22
C LYS A 215 -8.72 15.15 3.21
N ASN A 216 -7.77 15.43 4.09
CA ASN A 216 -7.09 16.73 4.16
C ASN A 216 -6.34 17.04 2.84
N TYR A 217 -5.70 16.03 2.23
CA TYR A 217 -5.04 16.19 0.94
C TYR A 217 -6.04 16.52 -0.18
N ILE A 218 -7.12 15.74 -0.27
CA ILE A 218 -8.16 15.89 -1.28
C ILE A 218 -8.86 17.25 -1.12
N GLU A 219 -9.28 17.63 0.07
CA GLU A 219 -9.93 18.91 0.34
C GLU A 219 -9.07 20.11 -0.07
N LYS A 220 -7.75 20.00 0.10
CA LYS A 220 -6.81 21.06 -0.29
C LYS A 220 -6.52 21.09 -1.78
N ILE A 221 -6.29 19.95 -2.37
CA ILE A 221 -5.79 19.85 -3.76
C ILE A 221 -6.93 19.84 -4.79
N TYR A 222 -8.11 19.30 -4.41
CA TYR A 222 -9.29 19.20 -5.27
C TYR A 222 -10.36 20.24 -4.94
N GLU A 223 -10.00 21.37 -4.32
CA GLU A 223 -10.95 22.37 -3.83
C GLU A 223 -11.96 22.83 -4.90
N ASN A 224 -11.51 23.04 -6.14
CA ASN A 224 -12.37 23.51 -7.22
C ASN A 224 -13.29 22.39 -7.72
N GLU A 225 -12.74 21.22 -7.95
CA GLU A 225 -13.46 20.05 -8.45
C GLU A 225 -14.54 19.57 -7.46
N LEU A 226 -14.24 19.61 -6.17
CA LEU A 226 -15.19 19.24 -5.11
C LEU A 226 -16.32 20.28 -4.90
N LYS A 227 -16.17 21.51 -5.35
CA LYS A 227 -17.26 22.49 -5.35
C LYS A 227 -18.30 22.17 -6.43
N GLU A 228 -17.86 21.62 -7.55
CA GLU A 228 -18.72 21.20 -8.66
C GLU A 228 -19.41 19.86 -8.36
N GLU A 229 -18.74 18.96 -7.66
CA GLU A 229 -19.20 17.59 -7.35
C GLU A 229 -19.39 17.36 -5.84
N PHE A 230 -20.02 18.30 -5.14
CA PHE A 230 -20.14 18.27 -3.66
C PHE A 230 -20.86 17.01 -3.13
N GLU A 231 -21.88 16.53 -3.82
CA GLU A 231 -22.68 15.36 -3.41
C GLU A 231 -21.87 14.05 -3.48
N THR A 232 -20.86 13.98 -4.33
CA THR A 232 -20.03 12.78 -4.50
C THR A 232 -18.77 12.78 -3.63
N LYS A 233 -18.50 13.88 -2.91
CA LYS A 233 -17.26 14.11 -2.15
C LYS A 233 -16.92 12.98 -1.19
N ASP A 234 -17.86 12.59 -0.32
CA ASP A 234 -17.56 11.55 0.69
C ASP A 234 -17.36 10.18 0.03
N LYS A 235 -18.17 9.86 -0.99
CA LYS A 235 -18.00 8.64 -1.80
C LYS A 235 -16.63 8.63 -2.48
N PHE A 236 -16.18 9.75 -3.04
CA PHE A 236 -14.87 9.86 -3.66
C PHE A 236 -13.74 9.63 -2.65
N ILE A 237 -13.79 10.31 -1.47
CA ILE A 237 -12.79 10.15 -0.41
C ILE A 237 -12.72 8.68 0.05
N ASP A 238 -13.87 8.04 0.24
CA ASP A 238 -13.93 6.65 0.68
C ASP A 238 -13.34 5.70 -0.37
N ASN A 239 -13.67 5.91 -1.62
CA ASN A 239 -13.18 5.09 -2.72
C ASN A 239 -11.68 5.30 -3.02
N THR A 240 -11.03 6.37 -2.51
CA THR A 240 -9.57 6.56 -2.61
C THR A 240 -8.78 5.74 -1.60
N GLU A 241 -9.41 4.87 -0.81
CA GLU A 241 -8.70 4.04 0.15
C GLU A 241 -7.55 3.25 -0.49
N GLY A 242 -6.40 3.27 0.19
CA GLY A 242 -5.18 2.64 -0.28
C GLY A 242 -4.30 3.51 -1.17
N LEU A 243 -4.82 4.60 -1.74
CA LEU A 243 -4.02 5.50 -2.55
C LEU A 243 -3.11 6.39 -1.69
N LYS A 244 -1.93 6.66 -2.22
CA LYS A 244 -0.96 7.61 -1.68
C LYS A 244 -1.28 9.02 -2.16
N ASN A 245 -0.75 10.04 -1.50
CA ASN A 245 -0.97 11.43 -1.91
C ASN A 245 -0.40 11.72 -3.31
N ARG A 246 0.72 11.09 -3.69
CA ARG A 246 1.29 11.18 -5.04
C ARG A 246 0.33 10.60 -6.08
N GLU A 247 -0.27 9.46 -5.80
CA GLU A 247 -1.25 8.82 -6.67
C GLU A 247 -2.52 9.68 -6.81
N LEU A 248 -2.97 10.30 -5.71
CA LEU A 248 -4.06 11.27 -5.76
C LEU A 248 -3.71 12.50 -6.62
N LYS A 249 -2.46 12.97 -6.62
CA LYS A 249 -2.02 14.02 -7.53
C LYS A 249 -2.07 13.59 -9.00
N GLU A 250 -1.65 12.38 -9.28
CA GLU A 250 -1.71 11.80 -10.63
C GLU A 250 -3.15 11.62 -11.09
N LEU A 251 -4.02 11.13 -10.21
CA LEU A 251 -5.46 11.03 -10.44
C LEU A 251 -6.08 12.39 -10.81
N LYS A 252 -5.72 13.47 -10.11
CA LYS A 252 -6.16 14.82 -10.46
C LYS A 252 -5.70 15.23 -11.86
N ASN A 253 -4.46 14.93 -12.23
CA ASN A 253 -3.96 15.22 -13.55
C ASN A 253 -4.71 14.43 -14.63
N LEU A 254 -5.04 13.16 -14.34
CA LEU A 254 -5.87 12.33 -15.21
C LEU A 254 -7.27 12.95 -15.39
N PHE A 255 -7.95 13.28 -14.28
CA PHE A 255 -9.24 13.94 -14.30
C PHE A 255 -9.22 15.21 -15.15
N ASN A 256 -8.29 16.12 -14.89
CA ASN A 256 -8.17 17.38 -15.62
C ASN A 256 -7.91 17.20 -17.12
N ARG A 257 -7.23 16.12 -17.50
CA ARG A 257 -7.00 15.78 -18.90
C ARG A 257 -8.27 15.31 -19.59
N TYR A 258 -9.01 14.39 -18.97
CA TYR A 258 -10.23 13.84 -19.58
C TYR A 258 -11.42 14.81 -19.51
N LYS A 259 -11.55 15.60 -18.46
CA LYS A 259 -12.58 16.64 -18.33
C LYS A 259 -12.55 17.68 -19.48
N LYS A 260 -11.37 17.93 -20.06
CA LYS A 260 -11.23 18.79 -21.25
C LYS A 260 -11.81 18.16 -22.53
N ILE A 261 -11.88 16.84 -22.59
CA ILE A 261 -12.37 16.08 -23.76
C ILE A 261 -13.87 15.77 -23.59
N ASP A 262 -14.27 15.49 -22.36
CA ASP A 262 -15.62 15.09 -21.99
C ASP A 262 -16.05 15.91 -20.75
N SER A 263 -16.96 16.84 -20.97
CA SER A 263 -17.45 17.74 -19.93
C SER A 263 -18.24 17.02 -18.80
N GLU A 264 -18.76 15.82 -19.09
CA GLU A 264 -19.50 15.02 -18.12
C GLU A 264 -18.60 14.09 -17.29
N TYR A 265 -17.31 13.98 -17.67
CA TYR A 265 -16.36 13.12 -16.97
C TYR A 265 -16.20 13.51 -15.49
N SER A 266 -16.51 12.58 -14.58
CA SER A 266 -16.55 12.79 -13.14
C SER A 266 -15.25 12.39 -12.43
N LEU A 267 -15.11 12.79 -11.16
CA LEU A 267 -14.01 12.33 -10.30
C LEU A 267 -14.06 10.82 -10.05
N LEU A 268 -15.24 10.23 -10.03
CA LEU A 268 -15.41 8.77 -9.86
C LEU A 268 -14.98 8.02 -11.11
N ASP A 269 -15.26 8.55 -12.31
CA ASP A 269 -14.77 7.97 -13.57
C ASP A 269 -13.25 7.99 -13.63
N ALA A 270 -12.64 9.12 -13.21
CA ALA A 270 -11.19 9.24 -13.14
C ALA A 270 -10.59 8.22 -12.17
N LEU A 271 -11.23 7.99 -11.03
CA LEU A 271 -10.80 7.02 -10.04
C LEU A 271 -10.91 5.58 -10.57
N THR A 272 -12.02 5.26 -11.25
CA THR A 272 -12.23 3.96 -11.90
C THR A 272 -11.16 3.73 -12.97
N MET A 273 -10.93 4.72 -13.81
CA MET A 273 -9.87 4.68 -14.82
C MET A 273 -8.48 4.53 -14.21
N TYR A 274 -8.19 5.24 -13.11
CA TYR A 274 -6.89 5.16 -12.43
C TYR A 274 -6.65 3.78 -11.81
N LYS A 275 -7.66 3.23 -11.14
CA LYS A 275 -7.55 1.93 -10.45
C LYS A 275 -7.58 0.73 -11.39
N TYR A 276 -8.39 0.79 -12.44
CA TYR A 276 -8.75 -0.37 -13.24
C TYR A 276 -8.41 -0.23 -14.74
N GLY A 277 -8.02 0.94 -15.20
CA GLY A 277 -7.72 1.19 -16.61
C GLY A 277 -8.94 1.22 -17.52
N ILE A 278 -10.17 1.27 -16.97
CA ILE A 278 -11.44 1.18 -17.68
C ILE A 278 -12.25 2.45 -17.40
N LYS A 279 -12.81 3.06 -18.47
CA LYS A 279 -13.58 4.30 -18.37
C LYS A 279 -14.96 4.09 -17.74
N GLU A 280 -15.63 2.98 -18.09
CA GLU A 280 -17.01 2.73 -17.71
C GLU A 280 -17.09 1.83 -16.48
N ASN A 281 -17.87 2.26 -15.50
CA ASN A 281 -18.24 1.43 -14.36
C ASN A 281 -19.39 0.50 -14.77
N MET A 282 -19.09 -0.78 -14.98
CA MET A 282 -20.09 -1.75 -15.42
C MET A 282 -21.27 -1.90 -14.45
N TRP A 283 -21.09 -1.59 -13.15
CA TRP A 283 -22.18 -1.61 -12.18
C TRP A 283 -23.17 -0.45 -12.39
N GLU A 284 -22.68 0.72 -12.78
CA GLU A 284 -23.51 1.90 -13.05
C GLU A 284 -24.24 1.79 -14.40
N SER A 285 -23.74 0.98 -15.32
CA SER A 285 -24.40 0.70 -16.60
C SER A 285 -25.56 -0.29 -16.51
N ILE A 286 -25.74 -0.95 -15.34
CA ILE A 286 -26.85 -1.90 -15.14
C ILE A 286 -28.16 -1.12 -14.96
N SER A 287 -29.07 -1.19 -15.95
CA SER A 287 -30.34 -0.51 -15.92
C SER A 287 -31.27 -1.04 -14.81
N GLU A 288 -32.15 -0.18 -14.28
CA GLU A 288 -33.17 -0.61 -13.32
C GLU A 288 -34.07 -1.72 -13.84
N GLU A 289 -34.38 -1.69 -15.14
CA GLU A 289 -35.18 -2.72 -15.79
C GLU A 289 -34.48 -4.08 -15.77
N LYS A 290 -33.18 -4.10 -16.03
CA LYS A 290 -32.34 -5.31 -15.95
C LYS A 290 -32.37 -5.90 -14.55
N VAL A 291 -32.28 -5.04 -13.53
CA VAL A 291 -32.34 -5.45 -12.11
C VAL A 291 -33.72 -5.96 -11.70
N LYS A 292 -34.78 -5.37 -12.24
CA LYS A 292 -36.17 -5.84 -11.98
C LYS A 292 -36.41 -7.23 -12.54
N ASN A 293 -35.95 -7.49 -13.76
CA ASN A 293 -36.18 -8.75 -14.49
C ASN A 293 -35.17 -9.85 -14.11
N LEU A 294 -34.12 -9.52 -13.34
CA LEU A 294 -33.02 -10.44 -13.02
C LEU A 294 -33.49 -11.74 -12.36
N GLU A 295 -34.48 -11.66 -11.43
CA GLU A 295 -34.97 -12.83 -10.71
C GLU A 295 -35.64 -13.82 -11.66
N GLU A 296 -36.47 -13.35 -12.61
CA GLU A 296 -37.16 -14.20 -13.57
C GLU A 296 -36.18 -14.87 -14.53
N LYS A 297 -35.25 -14.12 -15.08
CA LYS A 297 -34.20 -14.64 -15.97
C LYS A 297 -33.32 -15.70 -15.29
N LEU A 298 -32.90 -15.48 -14.06
CA LEU A 298 -32.13 -16.48 -13.31
C LEU A 298 -32.96 -17.77 -13.07
N LYS A 299 -34.26 -17.64 -12.80
CA LYS A 299 -35.17 -18.79 -12.63
C LYS A 299 -35.42 -19.54 -13.92
N GLU A 300 -35.29 -18.93 -15.08
CA GLU A 300 -35.36 -19.63 -16.39
C GLU A 300 -34.21 -20.63 -16.51
N ARG A 301 -33.04 -20.29 -16.07
CA ARG A 301 -31.82 -21.09 -16.17
C ARG A 301 -31.60 -22.03 -14.96
N VAL A 302 -31.92 -21.57 -13.76
CA VAL A 302 -31.74 -22.35 -12.51
C VAL A 302 -33.10 -22.70 -11.93
N LYS A 303 -33.56 -23.93 -12.15
CA LYS A 303 -34.87 -24.40 -11.70
C LYS A 303 -34.83 -24.95 -10.29
N GLY A 304 -35.90 -24.69 -9.52
CA GLY A 304 -36.10 -25.27 -8.19
C GLY A 304 -35.25 -24.67 -7.06
N GLN A 305 -34.58 -23.53 -7.31
CA GLN A 305 -33.74 -22.83 -6.34
C GLN A 305 -34.21 -21.39 -6.08
N ASP A 306 -35.53 -21.19 -6.07
CA ASP A 306 -36.16 -19.85 -5.96
C ASP A 306 -35.64 -19.02 -4.80
N ARG A 307 -35.41 -19.68 -3.64
CA ARG A 307 -34.95 -19.01 -2.42
C ARG A 307 -33.50 -18.52 -2.57
N ALA A 308 -32.62 -19.34 -3.12
CA ALA A 308 -31.23 -18.97 -3.41
C ALA A 308 -31.14 -17.85 -4.45
N VAL A 309 -31.91 -17.96 -5.54
CA VAL A 309 -32.01 -16.90 -6.57
C VAL A 309 -32.46 -15.60 -5.95
N LYS A 310 -33.52 -15.59 -5.15
CA LYS A 310 -34.03 -14.37 -4.50
C LYS A 310 -33.01 -13.72 -3.57
N LYS A 311 -32.24 -14.51 -2.81
CA LYS A 311 -31.15 -14.00 -1.96
C LYS A 311 -30.02 -13.41 -2.79
N ALA A 312 -29.58 -14.08 -3.84
CA ALA A 312 -28.54 -13.58 -4.75
C ALA A 312 -28.97 -12.25 -5.41
N VAL A 313 -30.18 -12.17 -5.93
CA VAL A 313 -30.76 -10.94 -6.49
C VAL A 313 -30.81 -9.81 -5.46
N SER A 314 -31.14 -10.11 -4.22
CA SER A 314 -31.13 -9.09 -3.14
C SER A 314 -29.73 -8.51 -2.90
N VAL A 315 -28.66 -9.32 -2.97
CA VAL A 315 -27.29 -8.83 -2.85
C VAL A 315 -26.94 -7.96 -4.06
N VAL A 316 -27.25 -8.40 -5.27
CA VAL A 316 -27.01 -7.63 -6.50
C VAL A 316 -27.76 -6.28 -6.47
N LYS A 317 -29.03 -6.27 -6.07
CA LYS A 317 -29.82 -5.02 -5.95
C LYS A 317 -29.12 -4.01 -5.05
N ARG A 318 -28.61 -4.45 -3.90
CA ARG A 318 -27.84 -3.57 -3.00
C ARG A 318 -26.53 -3.09 -3.63
N ALA A 319 -25.83 -3.94 -4.34
CA ALA A 319 -24.59 -3.60 -5.04
C ALA A 319 -24.79 -2.50 -6.08
N VAL A 320 -25.83 -2.64 -6.92
CA VAL A 320 -26.17 -1.66 -7.97
C VAL A 320 -26.56 -0.30 -7.38
N VAL A 321 -27.33 -0.28 -6.29
CA VAL A 321 -27.74 0.97 -5.61
C VAL A 321 -26.59 1.57 -4.77
N GLY A 322 -25.41 0.93 -4.72
CA GLY A 322 -24.29 1.40 -3.91
C GLY A 322 -24.47 1.19 -2.40
N MET A 323 -25.40 0.34 -1.98
CA MET A 323 -25.70 0.04 -0.57
C MET A 323 -24.91 -1.15 -0.01
N SER A 324 -23.93 -1.64 -0.72
CA SER A 324 -23.12 -2.81 -0.34
C SER A 324 -22.26 -2.63 0.92
N GLY A 325 -22.14 -1.40 1.43
CA GLY A 325 -21.27 -1.06 2.55
C GLY A 325 -21.90 -0.30 3.72
N LEU A 326 -23.24 -0.23 3.83
CA LEU A 326 -23.92 0.61 4.83
C LEU A 326 -23.62 0.28 6.31
N GLN A 327 -23.05 -0.88 6.62
CA GLN A 327 -22.66 -1.21 8.01
C GLN A 327 -21.21 -0.88 8.36
N HIS A 328 -20.34 -0.60 7.37
CA HIS A 328 -18.94 -0.24 7.60
C HIS A 328 -18.49 0.76 6.54
N SER A 329 -17.90 1.83 6.96
CA SER A 329 -17.57 3.08 6.26
C SER A 329 -16.45 3.01 5.21
N SER A 330 -16.14 1.87 4.59
CA SER A 330 -15.11 1.81 3.54
C SER A 330 -15.72 1.40 2.19
N GLY A 331 -15.64 2.29 1.19
CA GLY A 331 -16.01 2.02 -0.19
C GLY A 331 -15.10 1.04 -0.93
N SER A 332 -14.18 0.40 -0.20
CA SER A 332 -13.20 -0.55 -0.75
C SER A 332 -13.67 -2.00 -0.75
N LYS A 333 -14.73 -2.35 -0.02
CA LYS A 333 -15.19 -3.74 0.10
C LYS A 333 -15.77 -4.28 -1.22
N PRO A 334 -15.73 -5.61 -1.44
CA PRO A 334 -16.40 -6.25 -2.58
C PRO A 334 -17.88 -5.83 -2.69
N LYS A 335 -18.41 -5.77 -3.90
CA LYS A 335 -19.82 -5.39 -4.17
C LYS A 335 -20.81 -6.30 -3.45
N GLY A 336 -20.45 -7.54 -3.22
CA GLY A 336 -21.23 -8.47 -2.42
C GLY A 336 -20.46 -9.76 -2.17
N ILE A 337 -20.89 -10.47 -1.12
CA ILE A 337 -20.35 -11.76 -0.74
C ILE A 337 -21.53 -12.71 -0.60
N LEU A 338 -21.46 -13.87 -1.26
CA LEU A 338 -22.44 -14.93 -1.23
C LEU A 338 -21.78 -16.26 -0.85
N PHE A 339 -22.47 -17.05 -0.06
CA PHE A 339 -22.05 -18.39 0.30
C PHE A 339 -23.13 -19.38 -0.14
N PHE A 340 -22.81 -20.27 -1.09
CA PHE A 340 -23.73 -21.30 -1.58
C PHE A 340 -23.36 -22.64 -0.97
N ALA A 341 -24.14 -23.08 0.00
CA ALA A 341 -24.02 -24.41 0.59
C ALA A 341 -25.08 -25.35 -0.01
N GLY A 342 -24.70 -26.56 -0.32
CA GLY A 342 -25.64 -27.55 -0.87
C GLY A 342 -24.94 -28.72 -1.58
N PRO A 343 -25.67 -29.83 -1.88
CA PRO A 343 -25.12 -30.97 -2.59
C PRO A 343 -24.58 -30.65 -3.96
N THR A 344 -23.69 -31.48 -4.47
CA THR A 344 -23.24 -31.39 -5.87
C THR A 344 -24.42 -31.54 -6.81
N GLY A 345 -24.45 -30.77 -7.91
CA GLY A 345 -25.52 -30.82 -8.92
C GLY A 345 -26.76 -29.98 -8.61
N THR A 346 -26.77 -29.21 -7.52
CA THR A 346 -27.93 -28.33 -7.17
C THR A 346 -27.94 -26.97 -7.89
N GLY A 347 -27.01 -26.74 -8.82
CA GLY A 347 -26.99 -25.52 -9.64
C GLY A 347 -26.15 -24.38 -9.09
N LYS A 348 -25.30 -24.58 -8.04
CA LYS A 348 -24.46 -23.52 -7.45
C LYS A 348 -23.59 -22.79 -8.49
N THR A 349 -22.82 -23.54 -9.27
CA THR A 349 -21.95 -23.01 -10.32
C THR A 349 -22.76 -22.40 -11.48
N GLU A 350 -23.89 -23.01 -11.81
CA GLU A 350 -24.78 -22.53 -12.88
C GLU A 350 -25.42 -21.19 -12.51
N LEU A 351 -25.86 -21.02 -11.27
CA LEU A 351 -26.36 -19.74 -10.77
C LEU A 351 -25.30 -18.64 -10.85
N THR A 352 -24.05 -18.99 -10.54
CA THR A 352 -22.94 -18.03 -10.61
C THR A 352 -22.67 -17.58 -12.06
N LYS A 353 -22.67 -18.52 -13.01
CA LYS A 353 -22.49 -18.21 -14.44
C LYS A 353 -23.64 -17.37 -14.99
N ALA A 354 -24.89 -17.76 -14.66
CA ALA A 354 -26.08 -17.01 -15.04
C ALA A 354 -26.04 -15.57 -14.51
N LEU A 355 -25.58 -15.38 -13.26
CA LEU A 355 -25.37 -14.04 -12.71
C LEU A 355 -24.33 -13.25 -13.49
N ALA A 356 -23.20 -13.86 -13.89
CA ALA A 356 -22.16 -13.18 -14.66
C ALA A 356 -22.67 -12.73 -16.05
N GLU A 357 -23.37 -13.62 -16.72
CA GLU A 357 -23.99 -13.31 -18.01
C GLU A 357 -25.01 -12.17 -17.92
N GLU A 358 -25.90 -12.25 -16.93
CA GLU A 358 -26.94 -11.23 -16.73
C GLU A 358 -26.38 -9.89 -16.26
N LEU A 359 -25.33 -9.86 -15.46
CA LEU A 359 -24.75 -8.61 -14.98
C LEU A 359 -23.80 -7.97 -15.99
N PHE A 360 -22.90 -8.76 -16.55
CA PHE A 360 -21.77 -8.28 -17.35
C PHE A 360 -21.83 -8.69 -18.82
N GLY A 361 -22.88 -9.40 -19.24
CA GLY A 361 -23.12 -9.78 -20.64
C GLY A 361 -22.28 -10.95 -21.15
N ASP A 362 -21.43 -11.56 -20.33
CA ASP A 362 -20.58 -12.70 -20.69
C ASP A 362 -20.36 -13.62 -19.47
N GLU A 363 -20.59 -14.92 -19.65
CA GLU A 363 -20.28 -15.94 -18.63
C GLU A 363 -18.79 -15.98 -18.25
N ASN A 364 -17.89 -15.57 -19.15
CA ASN A 364 -16.46 -15.53 -18.89
C ASN A 364 -16.06 -14.51 -17.81
N ASN A 365 -16.97 -13.60 -17.44
CA ASN A 365 -16.81 -12.74 -16.28
C ASN A 365 -17.06 -13.48 -14.94
N CYS A 366 -17.40 -14.78 -14.98
CA CYS A 366 -17.33 -15.70 -13.86
C CYS A 366 -15.96 -16.38 -13.85
N ILE A 367 -15.06 -15.94 -12.98
CA ILE A 367 -13.73 -16.50 -12.83
C ILE A 367 -13.77 -17.55 -11.72
N ARG A 368 -13.60 -18.81 -12.08
CA ARG A 368 -13.68 -19.94 -11.16
C ARG A 368 -12.30 -20.38 -10.67
N PHE A 369 -12.19 -20.55 -9.35
CA PHE A 369 -11.06 -21.17 -8.68
C PHE A 369 -11.55 -22.42 -7.93
N ASP A 370 -11.08 -23.59 -8.36
CA ASP A 370 -11.34 -24.86 -7.65
C ASP A 370 -10.40 -25.00 -6.47
N MET A 371 -10.92 -24.90 -5.26
CA MET A 371 -10.11 -24.88 -4.06
C MET A 371 -9.44 -26.22 -3.75
N SER A 372 -9.83 -27.29 -4.41
CA SER A 372 -9.14 -28.57 -4.33
C SER A 372 -7.70 -28.49 -4.87
N GLU A 373 -7.46 -27.65 -5.86
CA GLU A 373 -6.11 -27.39 -6.41
C GLU A 373 -5.20 -26.62 -5.44
N TYR A 374 -5.77 -26.01 -4.41
CA TYR A 374 -5.09 -25.15 -3.44
C TYR A 374 -5.08 -25.75 -2.03
N SER A 375 -5.14 -27.08 -1.93
CA SER A 375 -5.18 -27.82 -0.66
C SER A 375 -3.81 -28.03 0.00
N LYS A 376 -2.70 -27.85 -0.72
CA LYS A 376 -1.34 -28.07 -0.22
C LYS A 376 -0.77 -26.83 0.47
N SER A 377 0.20 -27.03 1.37
CA SER A 377 1.00 -25.93 1.91
C SER A 377 1.68 -25.16 0.77
N HIS A 378 1.80 -23.84 0.90
CA HIS A 378 2.30 -22.91 -0.13
C HIS A 378 1.41 -22.73 -1.37
N SER A 379 0.20 -23.30 -1.41
CA SER A 379 -0.77 -23.04 -2.49
C SER A 379 -1.27 -21.60 -2.48
N ASP A 380 -1.17 -20.89 -1.36
CA ASP A 380 -1.41 -19.46 -1.24
C ASP A 380 -0.48 -18.66 -2.17
N GLN A 381 0.77 -19.08 -2.37
CA GLN A 381 1.70 -18.44 -3.31
C GLN A 381 1.24 -18.56 -4.77
N LYS A 382 0.65 -19.70 -5.16
CA LYS A 382 0.06 -19.90 -6.48
C LYS A 382 -1.13 -18.96 -6.70
N LEU A 383 -1.96 -18.79 -5.67
CA LEU A 383 -3.19 -17.99 -5.76
C LEU A 383 -2.92 -16.48 -5.68
N PHE A 384 -2.07 -16.05 -4.75
CA PHE A 384 -1.85 -14.63 -4.43
C PHE A 384 -0.49 -14.09 -4.88
N GLY A 385 0.42 -14.94 -5.37
CA GLY A 385 1.77 -14.60 -5.78
C GLY A 385 2.83 -14.97 -4.73
N ALA A 386 3.98 -15.44 -5.20
CA ALA A 386 5.12 -15.78 -4.38
C ALA A 386 5.89 -14.50 -3.96
N PRO A 387 6.52 -14.48 -2.77
CA PRO A 387 7.40 -13.38 -2.37
C PRO A 387 8.71 -13.39 -3.19
N PRO A 388 9.46 -12.28 -3.20
CA PRO A 388 10.74 -12.19 -3.90
C PRO A 388 11.70 -13.32 -3.50
N GLY A 389 12.38 -13.89 -4.48
CA GLY A 389 13.33 -14.99 -4.28
C GLY A 389 12.73 -16.39 -4.29
N TYR A 390 11.42 -16.54 -4.40
CA TYR A 390 10.75 -17.83 -4.54
C TYR A 390 10.39 -18.15 -5.99
N VAL A 391 10.35 -19.44 -6.32
CA VAL A 391 9.90 -19.92 -7.63
C VAL A 391 8.46 -19.47 -7.89
N GLY A 392 8.23 -18.86 -9.07
CA GLY A 392 6.90 -18.33 -9.45
C GLY A 392 6.67 -16.85 -9.10
N TYR A 393 7.66 -16.16 -8.54
CA TYR A 393 7.55 -14.72 -8.24
C TYR A 393 7.22 -13.88 -9.50
N GLU A 394 7.88 -14.14 -10.63
CA GLU A 394 7.66 -13.39 -11.87
C GLU A 394 6.27 -13.62 -12.48
N ALA A 395 5.70 -14.79 -12.29
CA ALA A 395 4.37 -15.14 -12.81
C ALA A 395 3.22 -14.41 -12.10
N GLY A 396 3.44 -13.92 -10.89
CA GLY A 396 2.39 -13.35 -10.03
C GLY A 396 1.39 -14.40 -9.53
N GLY A 397 0.35 -13.96 -8.84
CA GLY A 397 -0.72 -14.84 -8.35
C GLY A 397 -1.86 -14.99 -9.36
N GLN A 398 -2.44 -16.17 -9.44
CA GLN A 398 -3.53 -16.43 -10.37
C GLN A 398 -4.75 -15.56 -10.11
N LEU A 399 -5.16 -15.40 -8.85
CA LEU A 399 -6.29 -14.55 -8.47
C LEU A 399 -5.96 -13.07 -8.70
N THR A 400 -4.76 -12.63 -8.31
CA THR A 400 -4.37 -11.23 -8.45
C THR A 400 -4.23 -10.80 -9.90
N ASN A 401 -3.74 -11.68 -10.77
CA ASN A 401 -3.67 -11.43 -12.20
C ASN A 401 -5.07 -11.41 -12.83
N ALA A 402 -5.92 -12.38 -12.47
CA ALA A 402 -7.29 -12.46 -13.02
C ALA A 402 -8.12 -11.21 -12.68
N ILE A 403 -8.03 -10.70 -11.46
CA ILE A 403 -8.79 -9.52 -11.07
C ILE A 403 -8.19 -8.21 -11.65
N LYS A 404 -6.88 -8.16 -11.90
CA LYS A 404 -6.27 -7.04 -12.64
C LYS A 404 -6.75 -7.00 -14.09
N GLU A 405 -6.90 -8.16 -14.72
CA GLU A 405 -7.39 -8.28 -16.09
C GLU A 405 -8.90 -8.00 -16.19
N ARG A 406 -9.68 -8.49 -15.21
CA ARG A 406 -11.16 -8.39 -15.20
C ARG A 406 -11.66 -7.94 -13.82
N PRO A 407 -11.57 -6.64 -13.51
CA PRO A 407 -11.98 -6.13 -12.19
C PRO A 407 -13.48 -6.22 -11.95
N PHE A 408 -14.31 -6.10 -13.02
CA PHE A 408 -15.75 -6.30 -12.98
C PHE A 408 -16.09 -7.76 -13.28
N SER A 409 -16.02 -8.59 -12.24
CA SER A 409 -16.19 -10.03 -12.39
C SER A 409 -16.87 -10.65 -11.17
N ILE A 410 -17.36 -11.87 -11.35
CA ILE A 410 -17.77 -12.74 -10.27
C ILE A 410 -16.64 -13.72 -9.99
N LEU A 411 -16.10 -13.66 -8.77
CA LEU A 411 -15.08 -14.61 -8.31
C LEU A 411 -15.77 -15.79 -7.64
N LEU A 412 -15.70 -16.95 -8.26
CA LEU A 412 -16.25 -18.19 -7.72
C LEU A 412 -15.14 -19.04 -7.11
N PHE A 413 -15.15 -19.18 -5.78
CA PHE A 413 -14.29 -20.09 -5.04
C PHE A 413 -15.05 -21.37 -4.75
N ASP A 414 -14.81 -22.40 -5.55
CA ASP A 414 -15.56 -23.64 -5.50
C ASP A 414 -14.94 -24.64 -4.52
N GLU A 415 -15.77 -25.27 -3.66
CA GLU A 415 -15.37 -26.20 -2.60
C GLU A 415 -14.36 -25.59 -1.61
N ILE A 416 -14.72 -24.43 -1.03
CA ILE A 416 -13.85 -23.65 -0.15
C ILE A 416 -13.28 -24.45 1.03
N GLU A 417 -13.98 -25.47 1.51
CA GLU A 417 -13.55 -26.38 2.58
C GLU A 417 -12.31 -27.19 2.24
N LYS A 418 -11.93 -27.29 0.98
CA LYS A 418 -10.74 -28.00 0.52
C LYS A 418 -9.48 -27.14 0.51
N ALA A 419 -9.64 -25.83 0.62
CA ALA A 419 -8.50 -24.90 0.61
C ALA A 419 -7.61 -25.09 1.84
N HIS A 420 -6.31 -24.85 1.66
CA HIS A 420 -5.38 -24.84 2.79
C HIS A 420 -5.71 -23.67 3.75
N PRO A 421 -5.60 -23.82 5.08
CA PRO A 421 -5.93 -22.79 6.06
C PRO A 421 -5.25 -21.44 5.82
N SER A 422 -4.00 -21.40 5.34
CA SER A 422 -3.29 -20.17 5.03
C SER A 422 -3.99 -19.28 3.99
N ILE A 423 -4.85 -19.85 3.16
CA ILE A 423 -5.64 -19.12 2.17
C ILE A 423 -6.80 -18.39 2.86
N MET A 424 -7.38 -18.97 3.91
CA MET A 424 -8.49 -18.35 4.65
C MET A 424 -8.07 -17.01 5.27
N ASP A 425 -6.88 -16.93 5.83
CA ASP A 425 -6.36 -15.68 6.41
C ASP A 425 -6.25 -14.55 5.35
N LYS A 426 -5.86 -14.92 4.13
CA LYS A 426 -5.82 -13.96 3.00
C LYS A 426 -7.21 -13.55 2.53
N PHE A 427 -8.17 -14.48 2.54
CA PHE A 427 -9.55 -14.13 2.22
C PHE A 427 -10.15 -13.17 3.25
N LEU A 428 -9.88 -13.33 4.54
CA LEU A 428 -10.34 -12.37 5.56
C LEU A 428 -9.90 -10.95 5.20
N GLN A 429 -8.64 -10.76 4.81
CA GLN A 429 -8.13 -9.46 4.37
C GLN A 429 -8.92 -8.92 3.16
N ILE A 430 -9.15 -9.75 2.13
CA ILE A 430 -9.91 -9.34 0.94
C ILE A 430 -11.35 -8.94 1.30
N LEU A 431 -12.00 -9.70 2.18
CA LEU A 431 -13.39 -9.47 2.57
C LEU A 431 -13.55 -8.25 3.48
N GLU A 432 -12.55 -7.96 4.30
CA GLU A 432 -12.57 -6.82 5.22
C GLU A 432 -12.09 -5.53 4.58
N ASP A 433 -10.95 -5.57 3.89
CA ASP A 433 -10.30 -4.38 3.30
C ASP A 433 -10.67 -4.16 1.83
N GLY A 434 -11.22 -5.17 1.13
CA GLY A 434 -11.52 -5.13 -0.30
C GLY A 434 -10.29 -5.00 -1.20
N ARG A 435 -9.11 -5.24 -0.65
CA ARG A 435 -7.83 -5.19 -1.35
C ARG A 435 -6.81 -6.10 -0.70
N MET A 436 -5.78 -6.42 -1.45
CA MET A 436 -4.60 -7.11 -0.91
C MET A 436 -3.33 -6.64 -1.64
N THR A 437 -2.19 -6.88 -1.02
CA THR A 437 -0.90 -6.70 -1.68
C THR A 437 -0.43 -8.05 -2.21
N ASP A 438 -0.13 -8.13 -3.51
CA ASP A 438 0.39 -9.34 -4.13
C ASP A 438 1.86 -9.61 -3.74
N GLY A 439 2.38 -10.75 -4.14
CA GLY A 439 3.79 -11.12 -3.87
C GLY A 439 4.81 -10.16 -4.47
N GLN A 440 4.43 -9.39 -5.48
CA GLN A 440 5.28 -8.39 -6.15
C GLN A 440 5.20 -7.00 -5.49
N GLY A 441 4.36 -6.83 -4.46
CA GLY A 441 4.18 -5.55 -3.77
C GLY A 441 3.12 -4.63 -4.38
N ASN A 442 2.37 -5.09 -5.39
CA ASN A 442 1.30 -4.29 -6.00
C ASN A 442 0.00 -4.44 -5.21
N THR A 443 -0.72 -3.33 -5.02
CA THR A 443 -2.07 -3.38 -4.45
C THR A 443 -3.09 -3.81 -5.51
N VAL A 444 -3.88 -4.82 -5.18
CA VAL A 444 -4.96 -5.35 -6.02
C VAL A 444 -6.29 -5.10 -5.33
N TYR A 445 -7.25 -4.55 -6.07
CA TYR A 445 -8.56 -4.12 -5.55
C TYR A 445 -9.66 -5.10 -5.97
N PHE A 446 -10.54 -5.45 -5.03
CA PHE A 446 -11.68 -6.35 -5.21
C PHE A 446 -13.02 -5.61 -5.09
N SER A 447 -13.00 -4.29 -4.95
CA SER A 447 -14.20 -3.48 -4.69
C SER A 447 -15.23 -3.49 -5.84
N GLU A 448 -14.83 -3.89 -7.04
CA GLU A 448 -15.75 -4.02 -8.17
C GLU A 448 -16.14 -5.47 -8.46
N SER A 449 -15.71 -6.42 -7.65
CA SER A 449 -16.07 -7.84 -7.82
C SER A 449 -17.20 -8.28 -6.89
N LEU A 450 -17.93 -9.31 -7.31
CA LEU A 450 -18.85 -10.10 -6.49
C LEU A 450 -18.16 -11.41 -6.12
N ILE A 451 -18.06 -11.73 -4.84
CA ILE A 451 -17.38 -12.92 -4.36
C ILE A 451 -18.40 -13.98 -3.98
N ILE A 452 -18.25 -15.19 -4.53
CA ILE A 452 -19.12 -16.32 -4.27
C ILE A 452 -18.27 -17.49 -3.80
N PHE A 453 -18.56 -18.01 -2.62
CA PHE A 453 -18.01 -19.25 -2.13
C PHE A 453 -19.02 -20.37 -2.29
N THR A 454 -18.58 -21.59 -2.64
CA THR A 454 -19.41 -22.77 -2.57
C THR A 454 -18.84 -23.77 -1.58
N SER A 455 -19.73 -24.54 -0.97
CA SER A 455 -19.35 -25.62 -0.07
C SER A 455 -20.33 -26.80 -0.17
N ASN A 456 -19.79 -27.98 0.07
CA ASN A 456 -20.55 -29.22 0.25
C ASN A 456 -20.60 -29.67 1.73
N LEU A 457 -20.11 -28.83 2.67
CA LEU A 457 -20.16 -29.10 4.11
C LEU A 457 -21.60 -29.02 4.65
N GLY A 458 -21.89 -29.75 5.70
CA GLY A 458 -23.20 -29.79 6.39
C GLY A 458 -24.24 -30.67 5.72
N ILE A 459 -23.93 -31.33 4.59
CA ILE A 459 -24.88 -32.08 3.79
C ILE A 459 -24.84 -33.57 4.12
N THR A 460 -23.75 -34.04 4.70
CA THR A 460 -23.57 -35.44 5.06
C THR A 460 -23.36 -35.62 6.57
N LYS A 461 -24.12 -36.48 7.19
CA LYS A 461 -23.90 -36.91 8.57
C LYS A 461 -22.92 -38.09 8.61
N LYS A 462 -21.89 -38.03 9.46
CA LYS A 462 -21.07 -39.19 9.75
C LYS A 462 -21.96 -40.22 10.47
N VAL A 463 -22.15 -41.36 9.85
CA VAL A 463 -22.86 -42.49 10.46
C VAL A 463 -21.83 -43.60 10.68
N VAL A 464 -21.71 -44.05 11.94
CA VAL A 464 -20.88 -45.18 12.30
C VAL A 464 -21.82 -46.37 12.36
N ASP A 465 -21.55 -47.41 11.59
CA ASP A 465 -22.33 -48.65 11.65
C ASP A 465 -22.01 -49.46 12.94
N LEU A 466 -22.82 -50.48 13.20
CA LEU A 466 -22.66 -51.34 14.38
C LEU A 466 -21.31 -52.11 14.41
N SER A 467 -20.58 -52.11 13.31
CA SER A 467 -19.24 -52.71 13.18
C SER A 467 -18.12 -51.66 13.32
N GLY A 468 -18.43 -50.40 13.60
CA GLY A 468 -17.44 -49.33 13.79
C GLY A 468 -16.92 -48.70 12.49
N ASN A 469 -17.51 -49.04 11.34
CA ASN A 469 -17.12 -48.44 10.07
C ASN A 469 -17.77 -47.05 9.90
N GLU A 470 -16.97 -46.04 9.58
CA GLU A 470 -17.47 -44.71 9.28
C GLU A 470 -17.97 -44.62 7.83
N SER A 471 -19.24 -44.30 7.66
CA SER A 471 -19.83 -43.96 6.36
C SER A 471 -20.40 -42.53 6.38
N ARG A 472 -20.45 -41.86 5.24
CA ARG A 472 -21.11 -40.56 5.10
C ARG A 472 -22.46 -40.80 4.44
N GLN A 473 -23.55 -40.53 5.14
CA GLN A 473 -24.88 -40.51 4.56
C GLN A 473 -25.32 -39.10 4.25
N MET A 474 -25.95 -38.92 3.07
CA MET A 474 -26.57 -37.67 2.68
C MET A 474 -27.78 -37.39 3.57
N LEU A 475 -27.86 -36.20 4.15
CA LEU A 475 -29.05 -35.77 4.87
C LEU A 475 -30.13 -35.43 3.85
N VAL A 476 -31.25 -36.16 3.92
CA VAL A 476 -32.35 -36.08 2.94
C VAL A 476 -33.42 -35.04 3.32
N ASN A 477 -33.39 -34.49 4.54
CA ASN A 477 -34.39 -33.54 5.05
C ASN A 477 -33.92 -32.11 4.96
N ILE A 478 -34.32 -31.43 3.87
CA ILE A 478 -33.94 -30.08 3.55
C ILE A 478 -34.42 -29.04 4.59
N ASP A 479 -35.51 -29.31 5.32
CA ASP A 479 -36.09 -28.35 6.28
C ASP A 479 -35.45 -28.39 7.70
N GLU A 480 -34.83 -29.48 8.11
CA GLU A 480 -34.07 -29.56 9.36
C GLU A 480 -32.63 -29.03 9.20
N ASP A 481 -32.05 -29.17 8.01
CA ASP A 481 -30.68 -28.76 7.71
C ASP A 481 -30.51 -27.24 7.70
N TYR A 482 -31.53 -26.47 7.33
CA TYR A 482 -31.49 -25.03 7.38
C TYR A 482 -31.34 -24.46 8.79
N LYS A 483 -31.87 -25.12 9.82
CA LYS A 483 -31.72 -24.69 11.22
C LYS A 483 -30.32 -24.94 11.78
N THR A 484 -29.62 -25.93 11.25
CA THR A 484 -28.25 -26.28 11.65
C THR A 484 -27.19 -25.42 10.95
N MET A 485 -27.51 -24.79 9.81
CA MET A 485 -26.64 -23.88 9.08
C MET A 485 -26.75 -22.41 9.54
N GLU A 486 -27.77 -22.06 10.33
CA GLU A 486 -27.94 -20.74 10.94
C GLU A 486 -27.25 -20.65 12.32
N GLN A 487 -26.74 -21.72 12.88
CA GLN A 487 -25.89 -21.79 14.08
C GLN A 487 -24.41 -21.91 13.71
#